data_0e3fcddda7087683f962f0c95dbe4787
#
_entry.id   0e3fcddda7087683f962f0c95dbe4787
#
_cell.length_a   1.000
_cell.length_b   1.000
_cell.length_c   1.000
_cell.angle_alpha   90.00
_cell.angle_beta   90.00
_cell.angle_gamma   90.00
#
_symmetry.space_group_name_H-M   'P 1'
#
loop_
_entity.id
_entity.type
_entity.pdbx_description
1 polymer ?
#
loop_
_entity_poly.entity_id
_entity_poly.type
_entity_poly.pdbx_seq_one_letter_code
_entity_poly.pdbx_strand_id
1 'polypeptide(L)'
;MPWQIITDLEFPSGIPKFPNGILEFLGNLEFLDEKSIAKNLTNLQRTFIAHNAKTGEYFAARALFCHKGIYYFFDGKDFKISKDKNELLKGIKKELDLSALSEYLSFMSAKKSFFKSVFELRAGEYLCYKNGKLKKGVFDSLKGVGILDCDEKNLEFLKSRILSTLEKQISLYHSQNPCALLSGGLDSSLLTALFARQSEQKVQAFNLAFLDAPHYDESAFARAAADFIGCRLHSVNLAKKDFLDTFYASDFSAEPLADSASIALRFLCEKIASHGHSVAFSAEGADECFLGYDLYFRVLEFYRYDLPQARYPLISKDSEYLRRKALGLPIYGGFCEVFTRYQKELLFADCKDFSIDEPILAYQNDYKELRQMRYTDFRIASEGIVARKLGAMSDLVEIKTPFFALAKLALSLENPSPNYKPKELLKSIAKEQGLLSDEIIYRKKKGLSTPFLEWVLKEMDASSEILKANKILGFALFSEVFVRELERKARRGRFKQHLWSLLCFSRWLGKHFG
;
A
#
# COMPACT_ATOMS: atom_id res chain seq x y z
N MET A 1 -26.21 18.81 18.10
CA MET A 1 -26.54 18.08 16.86
C MET A 1 -26.55 16.59 17.20
N PRO A 2 -27.42 15.75 16.60
CA PRO A 2 -27.49 14.33 16.93
C PRO A 2 -26.32 13.50 16.39
N TRP A 3 -25.58 14.03 15.41
CA TRP A 3 -24.43 13.36 14.82
C TRP A 3 -23.16 13.55 15.64
N GLN A 4 -22.51 12.45 15.95
CA GLN A 4 -21.21 12.39 16.60
C GLN A 4 -20.20 11.83 15.61
N ILE A 5 -19.03 12.46 15.52
CA ILE A 5 -17.95 11.99 14.68
C ILE A 5 -17.02 11.15 15.53
N ILE A 6 -16.86 9.89 15.12
CA ILE A 6 -15.95 8.93 15.76
C ILE A 6 -14.58 9.11 15.10
N THR A 7 -13.67 9.78 15.80
CA THR A 7 -12.29 9.97 15.35
C THR A 7 -11.34 9.51 16.43
N ASP A 8 -10.24 8.89 16.05
CA ASP A 8 -9.20 8.43 16.99
C ASP A 8 -8.22 9.54 17.39
N LEU A 9 -8.41 10.77 16.90
CA LEU A 9 -7.46 11.85 17.09
C LEU A 9 -8.14 13.12 17.59
N GLU A 10 -7.57 13.69 18.66
CA GLU A 10 -7.70 15.10 18.92
C GLU A 10 -7.13 15.88 17.71
N PHE A 11 -7.91 16.79 17.18
CA PHE A 11 -7.47 17.61 16.06
C PHE A 11 -6.45 18.62 16.55
N PRO A 12 -5.24 18.69 15.96
CA PRO A 12 -4.32 19.76 16.24
C PRO A 12 -4.98 21.12 15.96
N SER A 13 -4.70 22.11 16.79
CA SER A 13 -5.13 23.49 16.55
C SER A 13 -4.62 23.96 15.18
N GLY A 14 -5.51 24.44 14.31
CA GLY A 14 -5.14 25.02 13.01
C GLY A 14 -5.43 24.16 11.77
N ILE A 15 -5.73 22.87 11.90
CA ILE A 15 -6.21 22.07 10.75
C ILE A 15 -7.74 22.09 10.73
N PRO A 16 -8.39 22.36 9.59
CA PRO A 16 -9.85 22.23 9.48
C PRO A 16 -10.24 20.82 9.92
N LYS A 17 -11.01 20.70 10.98
CA LYS A 17 -11.44 19.42 11.58
C LYS A 17 -12.15 18.54 10.56
N PHE A 18 -12.89 19.17 9.63
CA PHE A 18 -13.56 18.58 8.46
C PHE A 18 -13.73 19.66 7.39
N PRO A 19 -14.10 19.30 6.15
CA PRO A 19 -14.61 20.30 5.21
C PRO A 19 -15.65 21.18 5.92
N ASN A 20 -15.53 22.50 5.79
CA ASN A 20 -16.46 23.43 6.41
C ASN A 20 -17.89 22.96 6.12
N GLY A 21 -18.71 22.83 7.16
CA GLY A 21 -20.09 22.40 7.02
C GLY A 21 -20.35 20.89 7.07
N ILE A 22 -19.38 20.02 7.42
CA ILE A 22 -19.62 18.55 7.46
C ILE A 22 -20.78 18.16 8.39
N LEU A 23 -20.95 18.84 9.52
CA LEU A 23 -22.08 18.56 10.43
C LEU A 23 -23.41 19.04 9.86
N GLU A 24 -23.41 20.16 9.13
CA GLU A 24 -24.59 20.64 8.39
C GLU A 24 -24.89 19.69 7.23
N PHE A 25 -23.87 19.24 6.48
CA PHE A 25 -23.99 18.20 5.46
C PHE A 25 -24.62 16.92 6.04
N LEU A 26 -24.13 16.43 7.17
CA LEU A 26 -24.68 15.23 7.83
C LEU A 26 -26.13 15.46 8.31
N GLY A 27 -26.45 16.66 8.77
CA GLY A 27 -27.82 17.04 9.15
C GLY A 27 -28.80 17.01 8.00
N ASN A 28 -28.36 17.26 6.78
CA ASN A 28 -29.16 17.30 5.56
C ASN A 28 -29.01 16.06 4.68
N LEU A 29 -28.32 15.02 5.14
CA LEU A 29 -27.92 13.85 4.33
C LEU A 29 -29.10 13.16 3.62
N GLU A 30 -30.26 13.10 4.24
CA GLU A 30 -31.46 12.47 3.69
C GLU A 30 -32.05 13.19 2.47
N PHE A 31 -31.73 14.48 2.28
CA PHE A 31 -32.19 15.33 1.17
C PHE A 31 -31.17 15.40 0.03
N LEU A 32 -30.00 14.75 0.16
CA LEU A 32 -28.92 14.84 -0.81
C LEU A 32 -28.90 13.62 -1.75
N ASP A 33 -28.79 13.92 -3.03
CA ASP A 33 -28.47 12.90 -4.04
C ASP A 33 -26.98 12.53 -4.04
N GLU A 34 -26.63 11.51 -4.79
CA GLU A 34 -25.24 11.00 -4.85
C GLU A 34 -24.25 12.06 -5.36
N LYS A 35 -24.66 12.91 -6.29
CA LYS A 35 -23.82 13.99 -6.84
C LYS A 35 -23.54 15.06 -5.79
N SER A 36 -24.53 15.42 -5.01
CA SER A 36 -24.41 16.38 -3.92
C SER A 36 -23.53 15.82 -2.80
N ILE A 37 -23.68 14.54 -2.45
CA ILE A 37 -22.82 13.86 -1.49
C ILE A 37 -21.37 13.88 -1.99
N ALA A 38 -21.12 13.48 -3.23
CA ALA A 38 -19.78 13.47 -3.81
C ALA A 38 -19.15 14.87 -3.83
N LYS A 39 -19.91 15.91 -4.18
CA LYS A 39 -19.46 17.31 -4.18
C LYS A 39 -19.02 17.77 -2.79
N ASN A 40 -19.77 17.44 -1.75
CA ASN A 40 -19.44 17.81 -0.36
C ASN A 40 -18.20 17.07 0.17
N LEU A 41 -17.92 15.87 -0.34
CA LEU A 41 -16.74 15.07 0.03
C LEU A 41 -15.54 15.35 -0.88
N THR A 42 -15.69 16.16 -1.92
CA THR A 42 -14.57 16.55 -2.80
C THR A 42 -13.45 17.16 -1.95
N ASN A 43 -12.21 16.71 -2.19
CA ASN A 43 -11.02 17.08 -1.42
C ASN A 43 -10.95 16.53 0.02
N LEU A 44 -11.78 15.55 0.37
CA LEU A 44 -11.60 14.82 1.62
C LEU A 44 -10.20 14.18 1.66
N GLN A 45 -9.41 14.52 2.68
CA GLN A 45 -8.05 13.99 2.86
C GLN A 45 -7.96 12.97 4.00
N ARG A 46 -9.06 12.70 4.68
CA ARG A 46 -9.12 11.86 5.87
C ARG A 46 -10.28 10.89 5.81
N THR A 47 -10.18 9.86 6.61
CA THR A 47 -11.23 8.86 6.82
C THR A 47 -12.00 9.22 8.08
N PHE A 48 -13.33 9.12 8.04
CA PHE A 48 -14.16 9.35 9.23
C PHE A 48 -15.38 8.43 9.27
N ILE A 49 -15.91 8.23 10.46
CA ILE A 49 -17.19 7.59 10.74
C ILE A 49 -18.01 8.60 11.55
N ALA A 50 -19.26 8.82 11.16
CA ALA A 50 -20.24 9.60 11.90
C ALA A 50 -21.39 8.69 12.32
N HIS A 51 -21.89 8.87 13.54
CA HIS A 51 -23.01 8.14 14.12
C HIS A 51 -24.06 9.11 14.61
N ASN A 52 -25.31 8.87 14.27
CA ASN A 52 -26.45 9.58 14.79
C ASN A 52 -27.02 8.80 15.99
N ALA A 53 -26.73 9.26 17.20
CA ALA A 53 -27.13 8.57 18.42
C ALA A 53 -28.65 8.52 18.63
N LYS A 54 -29.45 9.39 17.95
CA LYS A 54 -30.90 9.40 18.05
C LYS A 54 -31.57 8.39 17.15
N THR A 55 -31.04 8.22 15.93
CA THR A 55 -31.64 7.36 14.90
C THR A 55 -30.90 6.04 14.69
N GLY A 56 -29.68 5.89 15.26
CA GLY A 56 -28.83 4.73 15.02
C GLY A 56 -28.22 4.68 13.62
N GLU A 57 -28.26 5.78 12.87
CA GLU A 57 -27.72 5.87 11.53
C GLU A 57 -26.20 6.06 11.55
N TYR A 58 -25.52 5.49 10.53
CA TYR A 58 -24.10 5.70 10.33
C TYR A 58 -23.81 6.29 8.95
N PHE A 59 -22.85 7.20 8.92
CA PHE A 59 -22.24 7.67 7.69
C PHE A 59 -20.72 7.55 7.79
N ALA A 60 -20.07 7.03 6.76
CA ALA A 60 -18.63 6.94 6.74
C ALA A 60 -18.07 7.24 5.35
N ALA A 61 -16.88 7.84 5.29
CA ALA A 61 -16.20 8.12 4.04
C ALA A 61 -14.69 7.87 4.19
N ARG A 62 -14.07 7.32 3.16
CA ARG A 62 -12.65 7.03 3.10
C ARG A 62 -11.99 7.77 1.95
N ALA A 63 -11.05 8.64 2.24
CA ALA A 63 -10.26 9.34 1.23
C ALA A 63 -9.36 8.38 0.43
N LEU A 64 -9.00 8.76 -0.82
CA LEU A 64 -8.29 7.92 -1.78
C LEU A 64 -6.98 7.33 -1.24
N PHE A 65 -6.14 8.14 -0.61
CA PHE A 65 -4.84 7.72 -0.10
C PHE A 65 -4.74 7.88 1.43
N CYS A 66 -5.86 7.64 2.13
CA CYS A 66 -5.84 7.46 3.57
C CYS A 66 -5.62 5.99 3.89
N HIS A 67 -4.50 5.67 4.55
CA HIS A 67 -4.12 4.28 4.86
C HIS A 67 -4.91 3.69 6.02
N LYS A 68 -5.54 4.51 6.87
CA LYS A 68 -6.51 4.04 7.87
C LYS A 68 -7.77 3.55 7.18
N GLY A 69 -8.08 2.26 7.34
CA GLY A 69 -9.28 1.63 6.79
C GLY A 69 -10.55 1.99 7.57
N ILE A 70 -11.69 1.70 6.97
CA ILE A 70 -12.99 1.55 7.65
C ILE A 70 -13.47 0.15 7.36
N TYR A 71 -13.75 -0.59 8.42
CA TYR A 71 -14.21 -1.97 8.34
C TYR A 71 -15.65 -2.05 8.83
N TYR A 72 -16.47 -2.86 8.18
CA TYR A 72 -17.84 -3.08 8.61
C TYR A 72 -18.25 -4.53 8.43
N PHE A 73 -19.13 -4.99 9.32
CA PHE A 73 -19.83 -6.25 9.22
C PHE A 73 -21.26 -5.97 8.79
N PHE A 74 -21.76 -6.72 7.82
CA PHE A 74 -23.15 -6.67 7.40
C PHE A 74 -23.56 -8.03 6.81
N ASP A 75 -24.50 -8.70 7.46
CA ASP A 75 -25.03 -10.00 7.03
C ASP A 75 -26.45 -9.93 6.44
N GLY A 76 -26.94 -8.72 6.20
CA GLY A 76 -28.31 -8.44 5.75
C GLY A 76 -29.27 -8.05 6.88
N LYS A 77 -28.88 -8.25 8.14
CA LYS A 77 -29.65 -7.92 9.35
C LYS A 77 -28.87 -7.05 10.31
N ASP A 78 -27.71 -7.53 10.74
CA ASP A 78 -26.87 -6.85 11.72
C ASP A 78 -25.79 -6.01 11.02
N PHE A 79 -25.56 -4.81 11.54
CA PHE A 79 -24.53 -3.89 11.05
C PHE A 79 -23.62 -3.45 12.19
N LYS A 80 -22.31 -3.54 11.97
CA LYS A 80 -21.28 -2.98 12.84
C LYS A 80 -20.22 -2.30 12.00
N ILE A 81 -19.59 -1.25 12.53
CA ILE A 81 -18.56 -0.50 11.84
C ILE A 81 -17.46 -0.08 12.81
N SER A 82 -16.21 -0.15 12.37
CA SER A 82 -15.04 0.28 13.14
C SER A 82 -13.91 0.72 12.23
N LYS A 83 -13.00 1.53 12.75
CA LYS A 83 -11.69 1.82 12.16
C LYS A 83 -10.65 0.77 12.52
N ASP A 84 -10.89 0.04 13.60
CA ASP A 84 -10.08 -1.11 14.00
C ASP A 84 -10.80 -2.41 13.66
N LYS A 85 -10.18 -3.20 12.77
CA LYS A 85 -10.73 -4.48 12.35
C LYS A 85 -10.70 -5.51 13.47
N ASN A 86 -9.69 -5.50 14.33
CA ASN A 86 -9.62 -6.43 15.46
C ASN A 86 -10.76 -6.19 16.45
N GLU A 87 -11.11 -4.92 16.72
CA GLU A 87 -12.27 -4.58 17.54
C GLU A 87 -13.58 -5.05 16.89
N LEU A 88 -13.73 -4.84 15.57
CA LEU A 88 -14.89 -5.34 14.84
C LEU A 88 -15.04 -6.86 14.98
N LEU A 89 -13.94 -7.60 14.83
CA LEU A 89 -13.91 -9.07 14.88
C LEU A 89 -14.19 -9.65 16.29
N LYS A 90 -13.95 -8.90 17.36
CA LYS A 90 -14.33 -9.32 18.71
C LYS A 90 -15.84 -9.42 18.90
N GLY A 91 -16.60 -8.63 18.16
CA GLY A 91 -18.05 -8.53 18.29
C GLY A 91 -18.87 -9.41 17.34
N ILE A 92 -18.24 -10.29 16.56
CA ILE A 92 -18.91 -11.12 15.55
C ILE A 92 -18.43 -12.58 15.61
N LYS A 93 -19.24 -13.51 15.08
CA LYS A 93 -18.80 -14.89 14.84
C LYS A 93 -17.83 -14.90 13.66
N LYS A 94 -16.62 -15.41 13.88
CA LYS A 94 -15.61 -15.53 12.83
C LYS A 94 -15.89 -16.77 11.96
N GLU A 95 -16.14 -16.55 10.68
CA GLU A 95 -16.26 -17.60 9.67
C GLU A 95 -15.26 -17.32 8.54
N LEU A 96 -14.49 -18.35 8.15
CA LEU A 96 -13.47 -18.23 7.11
C LEU A 96 -14.08 -18.07 5.72
N ASP A 97 -13.55 -17.15 4.92
CA ASP A 97 -13.85 -16.97 3.51
C ASP A 97 -12.56 -17.10 2.66
N LEU A 98 -12.38 -18.29 2.06
CA LEU A 98 -11.23 -18.55 1.21
C LEU A 98 -11.30 -17.87 -0.17
N SER A 99 -12.40 -17.23 -0.53
CA SER A 99 -12.51 -16.51 -1.81
C SER A 99 -11.50 -15.35 -1.95
N ALA A 100 -10.94 -14.86 -0.82
CA ALA A 100 -9.88 -13.87 -0.79
C ALA A 100 -8.48 -14.42 -1.15
N LEU A 101 -8.28 -15.74 -1.11
CA LEU A 101 -6.96 -16.37 -1.18
C LEU A 101 -6.29 -16.20 -2.55
N SER A 102 -7.05 -16.30 -3.64
CA SER A 102 -6.50 -16.11 -4.98
C SER A 102 -5.95 -14.70 -5.19
N GLU A 103 -6.66 -13.68 -4.69
CA GLU A 103 -6.20 -12.28 -4.72
C GLU A 103 -4.97 -12.07 -3.83
N TYR A 104 -5.01 -12.59 -2.60
CA TYR A 104 -3.89 -12.52 -1.67
C TYR A 104 -2.60 -13.11 -2.24
N LEU A 105 -2.67 -14.30 -2.84
CA LEU A 105 -1.51 -14.94 -3.46
C LEU A 105 -0.99 -14.16 -4.66
N SER A 106 -1.89 -13.52 -5.42
CA SER A 106 -1.48 -12.67 -6.54
C SER A 106 -0.77 -11.40 -6.08
N PHE A 107 -1.25 -10.73 -5.01
CA PHE A 107 -0.84 -9.36 -4.66
C PHE A 107 -0.36 -9.19 -3.21
N MET A 108 0.01 -10.27 -2.51
CA MET A 108 0.52 -10.29 -1.14
C MET A 108 -0.48 -9.76 -0.08
N SER A 109 -1.65 -9.36 -0.49
CA SER A 109 -2.78 -8.93 0.33
C SER A 109 -4.07 -9.08 -0.49
N ALA A 110 -5.23 -9.10 0.16
CA ALA A 110 -6.52 -9.14 -0.52
C ALA A 110 -7.39 -7.94 -0.13
N LYS A 111 -8.18 -7.41 -1.07
CA LYS A 111 -9.21 -6.40 -0.79
C LYS A 111 -10.42 -7.04 -0.13
N LYS A 112 -10.76 -8.26 -0.54
CA LYS A 112 -11.74 -9.08 0.18
C LYS A 112 -11.20 -9.46 1.55
N SER A 113 -12.09 -9.53 2.53
CA SER A 113 -11.76 -10.08 3.83
C SER A 113 -11.74 -11.60 3.81
N PHE A 114 -10.87 -12.21 4.59
CA PHE A 114 -10.91 -13.64 4.92
C PHE A 114 -11.99 -14.00 5.96
N PHE A 115 -12.74 -13.01 6.45
CA PHE A 115 -13.88 -13.22 7.33
C PHE A 115 -15.19 -12.95 6.58
N LYS A 116 -16.13 -13.91 6.58
CA LYS A 116 -17.44 -13.77 5.94
C LYS A 116 -18.20 -12.55 6.47
N SER A 117 -18.91 -11.87 5.58
CA SER A 117 -19.73 -10.69 5.89
C SER A 117 -18.95 -9.50 6.49
N VAL A 118 -17.62 -9.56 6.48
CA VAL A 118 -16.73 -8.45 6.85
C VAL A 118 -16.21 -7.79 5.58
N PHE A 119 -16.32 -6.48 5.54
CA PHE A 119 -15.95 -5.68 4.38
C PHE A 119 -15.05 -4.52 4.81
N GLU A 120 -14.28 -4.02 3.87
CA GLU A 120 -13.55 -2.76 3.98
C GLU A 120 -14.15 -1.74 3.02
N LEU A 121 -14.41 -0.53 3.50
CA LEU A 121 -14.82 0.57 2.64
C LEU A 121 -13.65 0.94 1.72
N ARG A 122 -13.90 0.97 0.41
CA ARG A 122 -12.85 1.26 -0.56
C ARG A 122 -12.42 2.72 -0.51
N ALA A 123 -11.20 2.97 -0.95
CA ALA A 123 -10.69 4.32 -1.11
C ALA A 123 -11.54 5.13 -2.09
N GLY A 124 -11.93 6.35 -1.71
CA GLY A 124 -12.82 7.22 -2.49
C GLY A 124 -14.31 6.87 -2.37
N GLU A 125 -14.69 5.90 -1.53
CA GLU A 125 -16.10 5.54 -1.29
C GLU A 125 -16.64 6.14 0.02
N TYR A 126 -17.95 6.30 0.04
CA TYR A 126 -18.74 6.55 1.25
C TYR A 126 -19.76 5.42 1.45
N LEU A 127 -20.20 5.26 2.68
CA LEU A 127 -21.34 4.41 3.04
C LEU A 127 -22.33 5.17 3.94
N CYS A 128 -23.60 4.83 3.79
CA CYS A 128 -24.69 5.27 4.66
C CYS A 128 -25.47 4.04 5.09
N TYR A 129 -25.65 3.86 6.40
CA TYR A 129 -26.50 2.83 6.97
C TYR A 129 -27.69 3.51 7.68
N LYS A 130 -28.92 3.18 7.24
CA LYS A 130 -30.16 3.74 7.74
C LYS A 130 -31.27 2.70 7.65
N ASN A 131 -32.06 2.52 8.72
CA ASN A 131 -33.25 1.65 8.75
C ASN A 131 -32.99 0.23 8.20
N GLY A 132 -31.87 -0.40 8.62
CA GLY A 132 -31.49 -1.74 8.17
C GLY A 132 -30.94 -1.82 6.73
N LYS A 133 -30.84 -0.69 6.03
CA LYS A 133 -30.35 -0.63 4.64
C LYS A 133 -28.96 0.01 4.56
N LEU A 134 -28.08 -0.63 3.81
CA LEU A 134 -26.73 -0.15 3.51
C LEU A 134 -26.68 0.39 2.09
N LYS A 135 -26.31 1.67 1.94
CA LYS A 135 -26.06 2.32 0.65
C LYS A 135 -24.59 2.73 0.56
N LYS A 136 -23.96 2.55 -0.61
CA LYS A 136 -22.59 3.00 -0.88
C LYS A 136 -22.54 3.81 -2.16
N GLY A 137 -21.58 4.72 -2.23
CA GLY A 137 -21.30 5.49 -3.44
C GLY A 137 -19.83 5.89 -3.52
N VAL A 138 -19.44 6.41 -4.66
CA VAL A 138 -18.07 6.87 -4.95
C VAL A 138 -18.08 8.40 -5.00
N PHE A 139 -17.20 9.04 -4.24
CA PHE A 139 -17.05 10.50 -4.24
C PHE A 139 -15.72 10.96 -4.85
N ASP A 140 -14.72 10.08 -4.91
CA ASP A 140 -13.43 10.35 -5.55
C ASP A 140 -12.92 9.12 -6.29
N SER A 141 -12.27 9.31 -7.43
CA SER A 141 -11.81 8.22 -8.28
C SER A 141 -10.57 8.60 -9.06
N LEU A 142 -9.77 7.57 -9.37
CA LEU A 142 -8.65 7.66 -10.30
C LEU A 142 -9.05 7.35 -11.74
N LYS A 143 -10.31 7.00 -12.00
CA LYS A 143 -10.84 6.78 -13.37
C LYS A 143 -11.15 8.10 -14.05
N GLY A 144 -11.07 8.13 -15.38
CA GLY A 144 -11.48 9.27 -16.18
C GLY A 144 -10.57 10.51 -16.09
N VAL A 145 -9.34 10.37 -15.59
CA VAL A 145 -8.36 11.47 -15.60
C VAL A 145 -7.95 11.75 -17.04
N GLY A 146 -8.19 12.97 -17.53
CA GLY A 146 -7.79 13.42 -18.87
C GLY A 146 -6.27 13.47 -19.05
N ILE A 147 -5.84 13.64 -20.31
CA ILE A 147 -4.44 13.85 -20.63
C ILE A 147 -4.13 15.35 -20.50
N LEU A 148 -3.01 15.66 -19.88
CA LEU A 148 -2.40 16.98 -19.85
C LEU A 148 -1.35 17.01 -20.95
N ASP A 149 -1.43 17.97 -21.84
CA ASP A 149 -0.42 18.18 -22.87
C ASP A 149 0.88 18.68 -22.22
N CYS A 150 1.95 17.91 -22.40
CA CYS A 150 3.26 18.16 -21.78
C CYS A 150 4.27 18.60 -22.83
N ASP A 151 4.09 19.80 -23.39
CA ASP A 151 5.13 20.45 -24.16
C ASP A 151 6.22 21.06 -23.23
N GLU A 152 7.32 21.51 -23.82
CA GLU A 152 8.43 22.14 -23.05
C GLU A 152 7.97 23.36 -22.23
N LYS A 153 6.96 24.09 -22.68
CA LYS A 153 6.42 25.27 -21.97
C LYS A 153 5.69 24.89 -20.68
N ASN A 154 5.13 23.66 -20.64
CA ASN A 154 4.43 23.14 -19.48
C ASN A 154 5.37 22.49 -18.45
N LEU A 155 6.65 22.26 -18.76
CA LEU A 155 7.59 21.58 -17.87
C LEU A 155 7.84 22.36 -16.58
N GLU A 156 8.06 23.66 -16.66
CA GLU A 156 8.27 24.51 -15.48
C GLU A 156 7.00 24.62 -14.64
N PHE A 157 5.85 24.70 -15.27
CA PHE A 157 4.56 24.65 -14.57
C PHE A 157 4.39 23.32 -13.82
N LEU A 158 4.74 22.19 -14.44
CA LEU A 158 4.68 20.88 -13.80
C LEU A 158 5.62 20.78 -12.59
N LYS A 159 6.86 21.23 -12.72
CA LYS A 159 7.83 21.27 -11.62
C LYS A 159 7.30 22.11 -10.45
N SER A 160 6.83 23.31 -10.74
CA SER A 160 6.23 24.20 -9.74
C SER A 160 5.01 23.57 -9.04
N ARG A 161 4.14 22.91 -9.81
CA ARG A 161 2.95 22.23 -9.27
C ARG A 161 3.33 21.02 -8.40
N ILE A 162 4.34 20.24 -8.79
CA ILE A 162 4.86 19.13 -7.99
C ILE A 162 5.38 19.66 -6.65
N LEU A 163 6.27 20.66 -6.68
CA LEU A 163 6.83 21.28 -5.48
C LEU A 163 5.76 21.82 -4.55
N SER A 164 4.89 22.70 -5.06
CA SER A 164 3.85 23.33 -4.25
C SER A 164 2.88 22.32 -3.64
N THR A 165 2.61 21.21 -4.35
CA THR A 165 1.77 20.13 -3.82
C THR A 165 2.46 19.41 -2.68
N LEU A 166 3.74 19.02 -2.83
CA LEU A 166 4.50 18.34 -1.79
C LEU A 166 4.67 19.22 -0.56
N GLU A 167 5.03 20.50 -0.75
CA GLU A 167 5.17 21.49 0.32
C GLU A 167 3.86 21.68 1.10
N LYS A 168 2.75 21.79 0.38
CA LYS A 168 1.43 21.86 1.00
C LYS A 168 1.10 20.62 1.82
N GLN A 169 1.41 19.42 1.31
CA GLN A 169 1.15 18.17 2.03
C GLN A 169 2.00 18.06 3.31
N ILE A 170 3.24 18.52 3.28
CA ILE A 170 4.13 18.57 4.44
C ILE A 170 3.58 19.55 5.49
N SER A 171 3.21 20.77 5.08
CA SER A 171 2.74 21.82 5.99
C SER A 171 1.49 21.46 6.79
N LEU A 172 0.65 20.55 6.27
CA LEU A 172 -0.56 20.07 6.97
C LEU A 172 -0.29 19.38 8.31
N TYR A 173 0.94 18.95 8.55
CA TYR A 173 1.27 18.12 9.72
C TYR A 173 2.35 18.72 10.63
N HIS A 174 2.84 19.94 10.36
CA HIS A 174 3.91 20.57 11.16
C HIS A 174 3.60 20.65 12.66
N SER A 175 2.35 20.96 13.01
CA SER A 175 1.93 21.05 14.42
C SER A 175 1.89 19.71 15.16
N GLN A 176 2.09 18.58 14.47
CA GLN A 176 2.07 17.24 15.05
C GLN A 176 3.46 16.68 15.35
N ASN A 177 4.48 17.51 15.35
CA ASN A 177 5.89 17.11 15.55
C ASN A 177 6.27 15.90 14.67
N PRO A 178 6.14 16.00 13.33
CA PRO A 178 6.42 14.87 12.45
C PRO A 178 7.92 14.60 12.36
N CYS A 179 8.26 13.35 12.01
CA CYS A 179 9.61 12.97 11.60
C CYS A 179 9.64 12.50 10.14
N ALA A 180 10.81 12.21 9.59
CA ALA A 180 10.99 11.69 8.24
C ALA A 180 11.55 10.28 8.24
N LEU A 181 11.10 9.42 7.31
CA LEU A 181 11.74 8.15 6.99
C LEU A 181 12.79 8.40 5.90
N LEU A 182 14.08 8.23 6.20
CA LEU A 182 15.19 8.58 5.33
C LEU A 182 16.04 7.36 4.98
N SER A 183 15.97 6.89 3.72
CA SER A 183 16.78 5.79 3.21
C SER A 183 18.05 6.24 2.48
N GLY A 184 18.22 7.55 2.25
CA GLY A 184 19.31 8.11 1.43
C GLY A 184 19.11 7.90 -0.09
N GLY A 185 17.94 7.43 -0.54
CA GLY A 185 17.53 7.45 -1.94
C GLY A 185 16.95 8.80 -2.34
N LEU A 186 16.86 9.08 -3.64
CA LEU A 186 16.34 10.35 -4.19
C LEU A 186 15.03 10.79 -3.53
N ASP A 187 14.04 9.89 -3.48
CA ASP A 187 12.67 10.23 -3.09
C ASP A 187 12.57 10.64 -1.61
N SER A 188 13.12 9.80 -0.72
CA SER A 188 13.11 10.06 0.71
C SER A 188 13.97 11.28 1.07
N SER A 189 15.09 11.46 0.37
CA SER A 189 15.97 12.61 0.58
C SER A 189 15.33 13.91 0.09
N LEU A 190 14.66 13.89 -1.08
CA LEU A 190 13.93 15.05 -1.59
C LEU A 190 12.80 15.46 -0.64
N LEU A 191 12.00 14.49 -0.19
CA LEU A 191 10.91 14.75 0.75
C LEU A 191 11.44 15.32 2.08
N THR A 192 12.55 14.76 2.60
CA THR A 192 13.18 15.24 3.84
C THR A 192 13.77 16.63 3.67
N ALA A 193 14.38 16.95 2.51
CA ALA A 193 14.91 18.28 2.21
C ALA A 193 13.80 19.33 2.12
N LEU A 194 12.67 19.01 1.47
CA LEU A 194 11.50 19.89 1.43
C LEU A 194 10.91 20.11 2.83
N PHE A 195 10.89 19.08 3.67
CA PHE A 195 10.44 19.20 5.05
C PHE A 195 11.41 20.06 5.87
N ALA A 196 12.73 19.88 5.72
CA ALA A 196 13.73 20.66 6.41
C ALA A 196 13.66 22.16 6.03
N ARG A 197 13.41 22.47 4.74
CA ARG A 197 13.26 23.85 4.25
C ARG A 197 12.07 24.59 4.89
N GLN A 198 11.04 23.87 5.32
CA GLN A 198 9.83 24.43 5.94
C GLN A 198 9.90 24.41 7.49
N SER A 199 10.92 23.83 8.07
CA SER A 199 11.00 23.61 9.51
C SER A 199 11.97 24.61 10.16
N GLU A 200 11.52 25.27 11.22
CA GLU A 200 12.38 26.14 12.04
C GLU A 200 13.38 25.32 12.87
N GLN A 201 13.00 24.13 13.27
CA GLN A 201 13.84 23.22 14.04
C GLN A 201 14.48 22.17 13.15
N LYS A 202 15.59 21.60 13.64
CA LYS A 202 16.30 20.52 12.95
C LYS A 202 15.42 19.28 12.83
N VAL A 203 15.06 18.90 11.59
CA VAL A 203 14.20 17.74 11.32
C VAL A 203 14.80 16.47 11.90
N GLN A 204 13.98 15.67 12.56
CA GLN A 204 14.33 14.33 13.03
C GLN A 204 14.05 13.34 11.88
N ALA A 205 15.05 12.59 11.47
CA ALA A 205 14.93 11.58 10.43
C ALA A 205 15.30 10.19 10.99
N PHE A 206 14.60 9.17 10.55
CA PHE A 206 14.81 7.80 11.00
C PHE A 206 15.15 6.91 9.82
N ASN A 207 16.13 6.04 10.01
CA ASN A 207 16.58 5.04 9.04
C ASN A 207 16.69 3.68 9.73
N LEU A 208 16.47 2.61 8.97
CA LEU A 208 16.68 1.24 9.41
C LEU A 208 18.03 0.74 8.92
N ALA A 209 18.86 0.23 9.82
CA ALA A 209 20.15 -0.41 9.56
C ALA A 209 20.09 -1.91 9.89
N PHE A 210 20.66 -2.76 9.02
CA PHE A 210 20.66 -4.21 9.21
C PHE A 210 22.00 -4.70 9.74
N LEU A 211 22.08 -5.03 11.05
CA LEU A 211 23.32 -5.44 11.70
C LEU A 211 23.87 -6.76 11.15
N ASP A 212 22.99 -7.76 10.98
CA ASP A 212 23.38 -9.13 10.61
C ASP A 212 23.30 -9.39 9.10
N ALA A 213 23.09 -8.34 8.29
CA ALA A 213 22.90 -8.44 6.86
C ALA A 213 23.43 -7.21 6.10
N PRO A 214 24.77 -6.98 6.08
CA PRO A 214 25.36 -5.75 5.53
C PRO A 214 25.06 -5.53 4.04
N HIS A 215 24.74 -6.57 3.26
CA HIS A 215 24.31 -6.42 1.86
C HIS A 215 22.94 -5.72 1.71
N TYR A 216 22.15 -5.70 2.78
CA TYR A 216 20.84 -5.05 2.83
C TYR A 216 20.91 -3.67 3.50
N ASP A 217 22.02 -3.34 4.16
CA ASP A 217 22.19 -2.08 4.86
C ASP A 217 22.46 -0.91 3.91
N GLU A 218 21.70 0.15 4.07
CA GLU A 218 21.82 1.41 3.34
C GLU A 218 22.08 2.61 4.27
N SER A 219 22.38 2.38 5.53
CA SER A 219 22.53 3.42 6.56
C SER A 219 23.59 4.47 6.23
N ALA A 220 24.67 4.08 5.53
CA ALA A 220 25.71 5.01 5.08
C ALA A 220 25.15 6.06 4.10
N PHE A 221 24.24 5.68 3.21
CA PHE A 221 23.61 6.61 2.28
C PHE A 221 22.60 7.53 2.98
N ALA A 222 21.87 6.98 3.95
CA ALA A 222 20.96 7.78 4.77
C ALA A 222 21.74 8.84 5.57
N ARG A 223 22.93 8.51 6.07
CA ARG A 223 23.81 9.44 6.77
C ARG A 223 24.31 10.54 5.85
N ALA A 224 24.85 10.20 4.68
CA ALA A 224 25.31 11.18 3.70
C ALA A 224 24.19 12.16 3.29
N ALA A 225 22.96 11.64 3.09
CA ALA A 225 21.80 12.48 2.80
C ALA A 225 21.44 13.38 4.01
N ALA A 226 21.46 12.84 5.22
CA ALA A 226 21.15 13.60 6.43
C ALA A 226 22.18 14.74 6.68
N ASP A 227 23.45 14.47 6.43
CA ASP A 227 24.53 15.46 6.59
C ASP A 227 24.38 16.59 5.55
N PHE A 228 24.06 16.24 4.29
CA PHE A 228 23.81 17.24 3.24
C PHE A 228 22.58 18.11 3.53
N ILE A 229 21.47 17.49 3.94
CA ILE A 229 20.21 18.18 4.25
C ILE A 229 20.30 18.97 5.57
N GLY A 230 21.21 18.59 6.47
CA GLY A 230 21.34 19.20 7.79
C GLY A 230 20.31 18.67 8.80
N CYS A 231 19.70 17.50 8.59
CA CYS A 231 18.76 16.90 9.54
C CYS A 231 19.48 16.02 10.59
N ARG A 232 18.76 15.64 11.67
CA ARG A 232 19.27 14.72 12.70
C ARG A 232 18.85 13.31 12.37
N LEU A 233 19.81 12.43 12.06
CA LEU A 233 19.55 11.05 11.74
C LEU A 233 19.60 10.14 12.98
N HIS A 234 18.56 9.36 13.16
CA HIS A 234 18.46 8.24 14.09
C HIS A 234 18.54 6.92 13.30
N SER A 235 19.71 6.29 13.30
CA SER A 235 19.87 4.96 12.69
C SER A 235 19.39 3.90 13.67
N VAL A 236 18.31 3.22 13.33
CA VAL A 236 17.70 2.15 14.13
C VAL A 236 18.26 0.82 13.67
N ASN A 237 19.00 0.14 14.53
CA ASN A 237 19.63 -1.13 14.24
C ASN A 237 18.63 -2.28 14.38
N LEU A 238 18.40 -3.03 13.32
CA LEU A 238 17.58 -4.23 13.30
C LEU A 238 18.48 -5.47 13.20
N ALA A 239 18.56 -6.24 14.27
CA ALA A 239 19.21 -7.54 14.26
C ALA A 239 18.23 -8.65 13.82
N LYS A 240 18.79 -9.81 13.43
CA LYS A 240 18.00 -11.02 13.09
C LYS A 240 17.01 -11.37 14.20
N LYS A 241 17.45 -11.32 15.47
CA LYS A 241 16.60 -11.62 16.61
C LYS A 241 15.39 -10.70 16.69
N ASP A 242 15.60 -9.38 16.57
CA ASP A 242 14.51 -8.39 16.64
C ASP A 242 13.48 -8.59 15.52
N PHE A 243 13.95 -8.92 14.31
CA PHE A 243 13.07 -9.24 13.18
C PHE A 243 12.23 -10.49 13.46
N LEU A 244 12.86 -11.57 13.95
CA LEU A 244 12.16 -12.82 14.25
C LEU A 244 11.18 -12.62 15.41
N ASP A 245 11.58 -11.93 16.47
CA ASP A 245 10.69 -11.62 17.59
C ASP A 245 9.47 -10.82 17.11
N THR A 246 9.67 -9.79 16.29
CA THR A 246 8.58 -9.02 15.69
C THR A 246 7.70 -9.89 14.77
N PHE A 247 8.29 -10.76 13.96
CA PHE A 247 7.57 -11.68 13.08
C PHE A 247 6.71 -12.67 13.86
N TYR A 248 7.24 -13.24 14.95
CA TYR A 248 6.52 -14.22 15.76
C TYR A 248 5.46 -13.57 16.67
N ALA A 249 5.73 -12.39 17.18
CA ALA A 249 4.78 -11.63 18.00
C ALA A 249 3.68 -10.95 17.17
N SER A 250 3.94 -10.69 15.87
CA SER A 250 3.13 -9.79 15.07
C SER A 250 1.72 -10.29 14.81
N ASP A 251 0.75 -9.56 15.35
CA ASP A 251 -0.65 -9.58 15.00
C ASP A 251 -1.12 -8.15 14.67
N PHE A 252 -0.22 -7.38 14.09
CA PHE A 252 -0.52 -6.00 13.74
C PHE A 252 -1.44 -5.88 12.51
N SER A 253 -1.72 -6.98 11.82
CA SER A 253 -2.69 -7.01 10.72
C SER A 253 -3.73 -8.10 10.96
N ALA A 254 -4.99 -7.71 11.05
CA ALA A 254 -6.11 -8.64 11.20
C ALA A 254 -6.32 -9.57 9.99
N GLU A 255 -5.69 -9.27 8.87
CA GLU A 255 -5.69 -10.06 7.63
C GLU A 255 -4.25 -10.48 7.27
N PRO A 256 -4.07 -11.57 6.49
CA PRO A 256 -2.74 -11.96 6.10
C PRO A 256 -2.09 -10.89 5.21
N LEU A 257 -0.84 -10.56 5.51
CA LEU A 257 -0.03 -9.55 4.82
C LEU A 257 1.34 -10.13 4.55
N ALA A 258 1.71 -10.27 3.27
CA ALA A 258 2.96 -10.91 2.87
C ALA A 258 4.06 -9.92 2.44
N ASP A 259 4.01 -8.68 2.93
CA ASP A 259 5.12 -7.74 2.76
C ASP A 259 6.09 -7.86 3.95
N SER A 260 7.26 -8.44 3.71
CA SER A 260 8.29 -8.57 4.76
C SER A 260 8.82 -7.23 5.26
N ALA A 261 8.72 -6.18 4.44
CA ALA A 261 9.06 -4.82 4.85
C ALA A 261 8.12 -4.29 5.95
N SER A 262 6.89 -4.85 6.07
CA SER A 262 5.96 -4.46 7.14
C SER A 262 6.49 -4.79 8.54
N ILE A 263 7.24 -5.90 8.68
CA ILE A 263 7.84 -6.31 9.95
C ILE A 263 8.97 -5.35 10.35
N ALA A 264 9.85 -5.05 9.39
CA ALA A 264 10.93 -4.08 9.60
C ALA A 264 10.39 -2.67 9.88
N LEU A 265 9.32 -2.27 9.19
CA LEU A 265 8.66 -0.99 9.41
C LEU A 265 7.97 -0.93 10.78
N ARG A 266 7.35 -2.02 11.23
CA ARG A 266 6.76 -2.10 12.58
C ARG A 266 7.79 -1.84 13.66
N PHE A 267 8.93 -2.53 13.58
CA PHE A 267 10.05 -2.30 14.49
C PHE A 267 10.55 -0.85 14.46
N LEU A 268 10.67 -0.26 13.27
CA LEU A 268 11.05 1.15 13.12
C LEU A 268 10.02 2.09 13.76
N CYS A 269 8.73 1.84 13.55
CA CYS A 269 7.64 2.64 14.13
C CYS A 269 7.61 2.57 15.66
N GLU A 270 7.93 1.43 16.27
CA GLU A 270 8.09 1.30 17.73
C GLU A 270 9.18 2.22 18.26
N LYS A 271 10.31 2.29 17.55
CA LYS A 271 11.41 3.21 17.91
C LYS A 271 11.03 4.68 17.69
N ILE A 272 10.37 5.01 16.59
CA ILE A 272 9.87 6.37 16.32
C ILE A 272 8.90 6.81 17.42
N ALA A 273 7.95 5.97 17.79
CA ALA A 273 7.01 6.25 18.88
C ALA A 273 7.72 6.45 20.24
N SER A 274 8.76 5.65 20.53
CA SER A 274 9.56 5.82 21.75
C SER A 274 10.36 7.12 21.81
N HIS A 275 10.57 7.79 20.66
CA HIS A 275 11.16 9.13 20.57
C HIS A 275 10.11 10.26 20.61
N GLY A 276 8.84 9.94 20.84
CA GLY A 276 7.77 10.92 21.01
C GLY A 276 7.15 11.42 19.71
N HIS A 277 7.38 10.72 18.56
CA HIS A 277 6.75 11.06 17.31
C HIS A 277 5.56 10.16 17.02
N SER A 278 4.42 10.76 16.66
CA SER A 278 3.20 10.05 16.27
C SER A 278 2.89 10.13 14.76
N VAL A 279 3.66 10.95 14.03
CA VAL A 279 3.53 11.14 12.57
C VAL A 279 4.91 11.02 11.90
N ALA A 280 4.97 10.29 10.78
CA ALA A 280 6.17 10.19 9.98
C ALA A 280 5.86 10.41 8.50
N PHE A 281 6.73 11.12 7.78
CA PHE A 281 6.67 11.25 6.34
C PHE A 281 7.41 10.10 5.65
N SER A 282 6.75 9.44 4.70
CA SER A 282 7.31 8.43 3.81
C SER A 282 7.23 8.88 2.36
N ALA A 283 8.24 8.51 1.57
CA ALA A 283 8.29 8.79 0.13
C ALA A 283 7.58 7.73 -0.73
N GLU A 284 6.76 6.85 -0.12
CA GLU A 284 5.87 5.95 -0.87
C GLU A 284 5.00 6.77 -1.84
N GLY A 285 4.82 6.29 -3.06
CA GLY A 285 4.11 6.99 -4.13
C GLY A 285 5.03 7.68 -5.14
N ALA A 286 6.28 7.94 -4.81
CA ALA A 286 7.22 8.59 -5.74
C ALA A 286 7.52 7.71 -6.96
N ASP A 287 7.69 6.40 -6.77
CA ASP A 287 7.94 5.46 -7.86
C ASP A 287 6.75 5.31 -8.79
N GLU A 288 5.57 5.21 -8.23
CA GLU A 288 4.30 5.10 -8.96
C GLU A 288 4.01 6.38 -9.76
N CYS A 289 4.25 7.55 -9.17
CA CYS A 289 4.04 8.84 -9.83
C CYS A 289 5.05 9.09 -10.96
N PHE A 290 6.33 8.74 -10.75
CA PHE A 290 7.43 9.18 -11.60
C PHE A 290 8.20 8.03 -12.27
N LEU A 291 7.55 6.88 -12.47
CA LEU A 291 8.10 5.71 -13.20
C LEU A 291 9.42 5.20 -12.62
N GLY A 292 9.48 5.03 -11.30
CA GLY A 292 10.70 4.62 -10.63
C GLY A 292 11.03 3.13 -10.72
N TYR A 293 10.13 2.28 -11.24
CA TYR A 293 10.34 0.84 -11.36
C TYR A 293 10.83 0.46 -12.77
N ASP A 294 11.95 -0.23 -12.86
CA ASP A 294 12.46 -0.80 -14.13
C ASP A 294 11.43 -1.76 -14.76
N LEU A 295 10.55 -2.34 -13.94
CA LEU A 295 9.48 -3.22 -14.37
C LEU A 295 8.51 -2.55 -15.35
N TYR A 296 8.26 -1.24 -15.23
CA TYR A 296 7.40 -0.51 -16.16
C TYR A 296 7.92 -0.61 -17.60
N PHE A 297 9.21 -0.37 -17.79
CA PHE A 297 9.82 -0.38 -19.13
C PHE A 297 9.90 -1.78 -19.70
N ARG A 298 10.16 -2.79 -18.86
CA ARG A 298 10.12 -4.19 -19.29
C ARG A 298 8.72 -4.63 -19.71
N VAL A 299 7.69 -4.28 -18.94
CA VAL A 299 6.30 -4.68 -19.28
C VAL A 299 5.77 -3.92 -20.48
N LEU A 300 6.26 -2.70 -20.72
CA LEU A 300 5.91 -1.91 -21.89
C LEU A 300 6.20 -2.66 -23.21
N GLU A 301 7.24 -3.49 -23.26
CA GLU A 301 7.54 -4.33 -24.42
C GLU A 301 6.40 -5.30 -24.76
N PHE A 302 5.73 -5.87 -23.73
CA PHE A 302 4.58 -6.77 -23.93
C PHE A 302 3.34 -6.03 -24.45
N TYR A 303 3.19 -4.74 -24.18
CA TYR A 303 2.13 -3.93 -24.77
C TYR A 303 2.42 -3.65 -26.25
N ARG A 304 3.65 -3.34 -26.61
CA ARG A 304 4.03 -2.80 -27.92
C ARG A 304 4.39 -3.85 -28.95
N TYR A 305 4.93 -5.00 -28.53
CA TYR A 305 5.45 -6.01 -29.44
C TYR A 305 4.72 -7.35 -29.29
N ASP A 306 4.62 -8.09 -30.41
CA ASP A 306 4.14 -9.47 -30.40
C ASP A 306 5.30 -10.42 -30.16
N LEU A 307 5.46 -10.79 -28.89
CA LEU A 307 6.54 -11.65 -28.43
C LEU A 307 6.10 -13.13 -28.49
N PRO A 308 6.95 -14.04 -28.98
CA PRO A 308 6.58 -15.46 -29.12
C PRO A 308 6.52 -16.15 -27.76
N GLN A 309 5.39 -16.84 -27.48
CA GLN A 309 5.17 -17.59 -26.22
C GLN A 309 6.27 -18.61 -25.94
N ALA A 310 6.75 -19.32 -26.98
CA ALA A 310 7.79 -20.35 -26.83
C ALA A 310 9.11 -19.84 -26.22
N ARG A 311 9.33 -18.52 -26.20
CA ARG A 311 10.50 -17.89 -25.59
C ARG A 311 10.48 -17.94 -24.07
N TYR A 312 9.30 -18.11 -23.45
CA TYR A 312 9.12 -17.94 -22.01
C TYR A 312 8.58 -19.21 -21.36
N PRO A 313 9.20 -19.68 -20.25
CA PRO A 313 8.67 -20.80 -19.48
C PRO A 313 7.26 -20.50 -18.94
N LEU A 314 6.34 -21.47 -19.01
CA LEU A 314 4.95 -21.32 -18.55
C LEU A 314 4.84 -20.80 -17.09
N ILE A 315 5.78 -21.16 -16.24
CA ILE A 315 5.82 -20.74 -14.84
C ILE A 315 6.30 -19.29 -14.65
N SER A 316 6.74 -18.61 -15.72
CA SER A 316 7.28 -17.25 -15.62
C SER A 316 6.17 -16.19 -15.63
N LYS A 317 6.48 -15.00 -15.08
CA LYS A 317 5.61 -13.82 -15.22
C LYS A 317 5.45 -13.36 -16.67
N ASP A 318 6.49 -13.50 -17.48
CA ASP A 318 6.46 -13.10 -18.87
C ASP A 318 5.43 -13.92 -19.66
N SER A 319 5.33 -15.22 -19.39
CA SER A 319 4.29 -16.09 -19.94
C SER A 319 2.89 -15.65 -19.50
N GLU A 320 2.72 -15.21 -18.26
CA GLU A 320 1.45 -14.67 -17.78
C GLU A 320 1.07 -13.35 -18.48
N TYR A 321 2.03 -12.48 -18.74
CA TYR A 321 1.79 -11.24 -19.50
C TYR A 321 1.28 -11.53 -20.92
N LEU A 322 1.86 -12.51 -21.61
CA LEU A 322 1.41 -12.94 -22.92
C LEU A 322 0.00 -13.57 -22.89
N ARG A 323 -0.26 -14.42 -21.89
CA ARG A 323 -1.60 -15.00 -21.68
C ARG A 323 -2.65 -13.90 -21.51
N ARG A 324 -2.37 -12.90 -20.67
CA ARG A 324 -3.29 -11.78 -20.43
C ARG A 324 -3.49 -10.95 -21.68
N LYS A 325 -2.42 -10.65 -22.43
CA LYS A 325 -2.53 -9.94 -23.70
C LYS A 325 -3.45 -10.68 -24.68
N ALA A 326 -3.27 -11.99 -24.82
CA ALA A 326 -4.09 -12.82 -25.70
C ALA A 326 -5.58 -12.86 -25.30
N LEU A 327 -5.88 -12.67 -24.01
CA LEU A 327 -7.24 -12.67 -23.45
C LEU A 327 -7.85 -11.25 -23.33
N GLY A 328 -7.14 -10.20 -23.76
CA GLY A 328 -7.59 -8.81 -23.60
C GLY A 328 -7.68 -8.35 -22.15
N LEU A 329 -6.93 -9.00 -21.22
CA LEU A 329 -6.87 -8.63 -19.81
C LEU A 329 -5.78 -7.57 -19.56
N PRO A 330 -5.83 -6.82 -18.45
CA PRO A 330 -4.72 -5.97 -18.05
C PRO A 330 -3.43 -6.80 -17.93
N ILE A 331 -2.40 -6.43 -18.68
CA ILE A 331 -1.13 -7.18 -18.73
C ILE A 331 -0.41 -7.07 -17.39
N TYR A 332 -0.25 -5.84 -16.88
CA TYR A 332 0.48 -5.52 -15.68
C TYR A 332 -0.36 -5.75 -14.42
N GLY A 333 0.12 -6.60 -13.53
CA GLY A 333 -0.54 -6.91 -12.25
C GLY A 333 -0.02 -6.12 -11.05
N GLY A 334 0.88 -5.14 -11.28
CA GLY A 334 1.47 -4.33 -10.22
C GLY A 334 2.87 -4.78 -9.80
N PHE A 335 3.60 -3.88 -9.12
CA PHE A 335 4.93 -4.17 -8.61
C PHE A 335 4.94 -5.30 -7.56
N CYS A 336 3.82 -5.52 -6.87
CA CYS A 336 3.65 -6.53 -5.82
C CYS A 336 3.10 -7.87 -6.32
N GLU A 337 2.95 -8.08 -7.63
CA GLU A 337 2.45 -9.33 -8.16
C GLU A 337 3.43 -10.48 -7.87
N VAL A 338 2.91 -11.59 -7.33
CA VAL A 338 3.69 -12.79 -6.94
C VAL A 338 3.26 -14.00 -7.74
N PHE A 339 2.13 -14.62 -7.41
CA PHE A 339 1.66 -15.82 -8.08
C PHE A 339 0.95 -15.52 -9.40
N THR A 340 1.43 -16.15 -10.47
CA THR A 340 0.72 -16.19 -11.75
C THR A 340 -0.47 -17.17 -11.68
N ARG A 341 -1.37 -17.14 -12.66
CA ARG A 341 -2.48 -18.09 -12.74
C ARG A 341 -1.97 -19.52 -12.79
N TYR A 342 -1.01 -19.82 -13.67
CA TYR A 342 -0.44 -21.17 -13.81
C TYR A 342 0.21 -21.68 -12.51
N GLN A 343 0.91 -20.82 -11.79
CA GLN A 343 1.48 -21.19 -10.48
C GLN A 343 0.41 -21.51 -9.44
N LYS A 344 -0.72 -20.80 -9.46
CA LYS A 344 -1.87 -21.11 -8.60
C LYS A 344 -2.54 -22.43 -8.99
N GLU A 345 -2.65 -22.73 -10.27
CA GLU A 345 -3.15 -24.04 -10.75
C GLU A 345 -2.28 -25.20 -10.22
N LEU A 346 -0.96 -25.04 -10.22
CA LEU A 346 -0.06 -26.03 -9.63
C LEU A 346 -0.18 -26.10 -8.10
N LEU A 347 -0.35 -24.98 -7.43
CA LEU A 347 -0.48 -24.92 -5.97
C LEU A 347 -1.77 -25.59 -5.48
N PHE A 348 -2.87 -25.43 -6.20
CA PHE A 348 -4.19 -25.96 -5.86
C PHE A 348 -4.53 -27.25 -6.62
N ALA A 349 -3.54 -27.93 -7.22
CA ALA A 349 -3.77 -29.10 -8.06
C ALA A 349 -4.55 -30.23 -7.35
N ASP A 350 -4.39 -30.35 -6.04
CA ASP A 350 -5.04 -31.36 -5.20
C ASP A 350 -6.41 -30.90 -4.65
N CYS A 351 -6.80 -29.64 -4.88
CA CYS A 351 -8.04 -29.03 -4.37
C CYS A 351 -9.03 -28.77 -5.51
N LYS A 352 -9.94 -29.72 -5.77
CA LYS A 352 -10.89 -29.66 -6.89
C LYS A 352 -11.95 -28.56 -6.74
N ASP A 353 -12.29 -28.20 -5.53
CA ASP A 353 -13.38 -27.28 -5.23
C ASP A 353 -12.92 -25.82 -5.11
N PHE A 354 -11.61 -25.54 -5.26
CA PHE A 354 -11.09 -24.19 -5.17
C PHE A 354 -11.10 -23.50 -6.53
N SER A 355 -11.89 -22.44 -6.65
CA SER A 355 -11.92 -21.59 -7.85
C SER A 355 -10.77 -20.60 -7.87
N ILE A 356 -10.02 -20.59 -8.96
CA ILE A 356 -8.95 -19.61 -9.21
C ILE A 356 -9.54 -18.45 -9.97
N ASP A 357 -9.83 -17.37 -9.27
CA ASP A 357 -10.31 -16.12 -9.85
C ASP A 357 -9.24 -15.44 -10.69
N GLU A 358 -9.66 -14.46 -11.50
CA GLU A 358 -8.81 -13.50 -12.20
C GLU A 358 -8.78 -12.15 -11.46
N PRO A 359 -8.00 -12.01 -10.37
CA PRO A 359 -8.02 -10.80 -9.55
C PRO A 359 -7.57 -9.55 -10.31
N ILE A 360 -6.85 -9.73 -11.42
CA ILE A 360 -6.40 -8.66 -12.31
C ILE A 360 -7.56 -7.84 -12.90
N LEU A 361 -8.77 -8.45 -13.03
CA LEU A 361 -9.96 -7.76 -13.53
C LEU A 361 -10.36 -6.57 -12.66
N ALA A 362 -10.03 -6.59 -11.37
CA ALA A 362 -10.27 -5.47 -10.47
C ALA A 362 -9.50 -4.18 -10.86
N TYR A 363 -8.47 -4.31 -11.69
CA TYR A 363 -7.66 -3.21 -12.21
C TYR A 363 -7.97 -2.84 -13.67
N GLN A 364 -9.03 -3.41 -14.25
CA GLN A 364 -9.47 -3.06 -15.61
C GLN A 364 -9.92 -1.59 -15.67
N ASN A 365 -9.47 -0.89 -16.71
CA ASN A 365 -9.74 0.52 -16.96
C ASN A 365 -9.45 0.86 -18.44
N ASP A 366 -9.78 2.08 -18.85
CA ASP A 366 -9.61 2.56 -20.22
C ASP A 366 -8.23 3.16 -20.52
N TYR A 367 -7.35 3.22 -19.52
CA TYR A 367 -5.98 3.70 -19.71
C TYR A 367 -5.14 2.69 -20.48
N LYS A 368 -4.15 3.20 -21.21
CA LYS A 368 -3.24 2.38 -22.02
C LYS A 368 -1.81 2.44 -21.48
N GLU A 369 -1.04 1.40 -21.74
CA GLU A 369 0.40 1.32 -21.46
C GLU A 369 0.77 1.80 -20.04
N LEU A 370 1.69 2.77 -19.93
CA LEU A 370 2.21 3.27 -18.66
C LEU A 370 1.12 3.91 -17.77
N ARG A 371 0.10 4.54 -18.36
CA ARG A 371 -1.03 5.08 -17.59
C ARG A 371 -1.85 3.95 -16.95
N GLN A 372 -2.05 2.84 -17.65
CA GLN A 372 -2.69 1.64 -17.10
C GLN A 372 -1.87 1.06 -15.96
N MET A 373 -0.53 0.97 -16.11
CA MET A 373 0.35 0.47 -15.07
C MET A 373 0.34 1.37 -13.82
N ARG A 374 0.45 2.69 -13.99
CA ARG A 374 0.31 3.66 -12.89
C ARG A 374 -1.03 3.55 -12.17
N TYR A 375 -2.13 3.43 -12.92
CA TYR A 375 -3.46 3.25 -12.33
C TYR A 375 -3.51 1.98 -11.47
N THR A 376 -2.96 0.87 -11.96
CA THR A 376 -2.88 -0.39 -11.20
C THR A 376 -2.12 -0.19 -9.90
N ASP A 377 -0.93 0.42 -9.95
CA ASP A 377 -0.11 0.65 -8.74
C ASP A 377 -0.77 1.63 -7.76
N PHE A 378 -1.42 2.69 -8.23
CA PHE A 378 -2.19 3.58 -7.36
C PHE A 378 -3.37 2.87 -6.69
N ARG A 379 -4.04 1.93 -7.36
CA ARG A 379 -5.09 1.10 -6.76
C ARG A 379 -4.51 0.13 -5.72
N ILE A 380 -3.33 -0.43 -5.97
CA ILE A 380 -2.58 -1.24 -5.00
C ILE A 380 -2.16 -0.39 -3.80
N ALA A 381 -1.70 0.84 -4.04
CA ALA A 381 -1.29 1.75 -2.98
C ALA A 381 -2.47 2.20 -2.11
N SER A 382 -3.64 2.48 -2.69
CA SER A 382 -4.80 3.00 -1.96
C SER A 382 -5.64 1.92 -1.26
N GLU A 383 -5.64 0.69 -1.77
CA GLU A 383 -6.54 -0.39 -1.30
C GLU A 383 -5.84 -1.74 -1.06
N GLY A 384 -4.61 -1.89 -1.52
CA GLY A 384 -3.86 -3.15 -1.47
C GLY A 384 -2.76 -3.13 -0.41
N ILE A 385 -1.61 -3.71 -0.78
CA ILE A 385 -0.52 -4.00 0.15
C ILE A 385 0.07 -2.75 0.83
N VAL A 386 0.21 -1.62 0.11
CA VAL A 386 0.76 -0.38 0.70
C VAL A 386 -0.20 0.16 1.74
N ALA A 387 -1.50 0.28 1.42
CA ALA A 387 -2.50 0.75 2.37
C ALA A 387 -2.56 -0.13 3.62
N ARG A 388 -2.48 -1.46 3.47
CA ARG A 388 -2.49 -2.40 4.60
C ARG A 388 -1.23 -2.32 5.44
N LYS A 389 -0.06 -2.24 4.80
CA LYS A 389 1.23 -2.06 5.49
C LYS A 389 1.23 -0.79 6.33
N LEU A 390 0.90 0.35 5.73
CA LEU A 390 0.94 1.65 6.42
C LEU A 390 -0.20 1.80 7.42
N GLY A 391 -1.39 1.27 7.11
CA GLY A 391 -2.52 1.24 8.02
C GLY A 391 -2.24 0.42 9.29
N ALA A 392 -1.51 -0.69 9.16
CA ALA A 392 -1.11 -1.53 10.28
C ALA A 392 -0.09 -0.88 11.24
N MET A 393 0.54 0.24 10.85
CA MET A 393 1.45 1.01 11.72
C MET A 393 0.71 2.10 12.52
N SER A 394 -0.53 2.38 12.17
CA SER A 394 -1.25 3.58 12.64
C SER A 394 -1.63 3.61 14.12
N ASP A 395 -1.47 2.51 14.83
CA ASP A 395 -1.57 2.42 16.30
C ASP A 395 -0.31 2.98 17.00
N LEU A 396 0.84 3.02 16.32
CA LEU A 396 2.11 3.56 16.80
C LEU A 396 2.42 4.91 16.15
N VAL A 397 2.46 4.94 14.83
CA VAL A 397 2.86 6.09 14.03
C VAL A 397 1.98 6.20 12.79
N GLU A 398 1.37 7.35 12.57
CA GLU A 398 0.62 7.60 11.34
C GLU A 398 1.58 8.00 10.21
N ILE A 399 1.76 7.11 9.24
CA ILE A 399 2.66 7.37 8.10
C ILE A 399 1.92 8.16 7.03
N LYS A 400 2.46 9.32 6.69
CA LYS A 400 1.95 10.21 5.64
C LYS A 400 2.77 10.06 4.38
N THR A 401 2.11 10.07 3.23
CA THR A 401 2.67 9.79 1.91
C THR A 401 2.38 10.93 0.94
N PRO A 402 3.08 12.08 1.04
CA PRO A 402 2.81 13.29 0.28
C PRO A 402 2.78 13.09 -1.24
N PHE A 403 3.57 12.15 -1.78
CA PHE A 403 3.63 11.88 -3.22
C PHE A 403 2.29 11.41 -3.81
N PHE A 404 1.46 10.68 -3.06
CA PHE A 404 0.16 10.24 -3.57
C PHE A 404 -0.83 11.38 -3.83
N ALA A 405 -0.61 12.58 -3.29
CA ALA A 405 -1.37 13.75 -3.68
C ALA A 405 -1.17 14.14 -5.16
N LEU A 406 -0.10 13.65 -5.77
CA LEU A 406 0.23 13.83 -7.18
C LEU A 406 -0.35 12.75 -8.10
N ALA A 407 -1.06 11.75 -7.58
CA ALA A 407 -1.52 10.59 -8.35
C ALA A 407 -2.36 10.97 -9.59
N LYS A 408 -3.31 11.90 -9.44
CA LYS A 408 -4.12 12.39 -10.57
C LYS A 408 -3.27 13.17 -11.59
N LEU A 409 -2.32 13.97 -11.11
CA LEU A 409 -1.36 14.66 -12.00
C LEU A 409 -0.51 13.63 -12.73
N ALA A 410 0.02 12.62 -12.05
CA ALA A 410 0.81 11.56 -12.68
C ALA A 410 0.01 10.77 -13.73
N LEU A 411 -1.29 10.50 -13.47
CA LEU A 411 -2.17 9.86 -14.44
C LEU A 411 -2.51 10.76 -15.63
N SER A 412 -2.47 12.08 -15.48
CA SER A 412 -2.70 13.00 -16.61
C SER A 412 -1.50 13.12 -17.55
N LEU A 413 -0.31 12.72 -17.12
CA LEU A 413 0.88 12.75 -17.96
C LEU A 413 0.83 11.64 -19.02
N GLU A 414 1.08 12.01 -20.28
CA GLU A 414 1.23 11.03 -21.36
C GLU A 414 2.42 10.10 -21.13
N ASN A 415 2.50 9.06 -21.96
CA ASN A 415 3.65 8.19 -21.98
C ASN A 415 4.89 9.01 -22.37
N PRO A 416 5.95 8.94 -21.56
CA PRO A 416 7.16 9.67 -21.86
C PRO A 416 7.78 9.19 -23.18
N SER A 417 8.63 10.04 -23.76
CA SER A 417 9.40 9.70 -24.95
C SER A 417 10.21 8.41 -24.72
N PRO A 418 10.62 7.69 -25.77
CA PRO A 418 11.46 6.49 -25.66
C PRO A 418 12.76 6.71 -24.86
N ASN A 419 13.24 7.94 -24.80
CA ASN A 419 14.46 8.32 -24.10
C ASN A 419 14.24 8.77 -22.66
N TYR A 420 13.01 8.73 -22.14
CA TYR A 420 12.68 9.14 -20.78
C TYR A 420 13.42 8.28 -19.76
N LYS A 421 14.06 8.96 -18.81
CA LYS A 421 14.77 8.30 -17.70
C LYS A 421 13.88 8.26 -16.46
N PRO A 422 13.93 7.17 -15.67
CA PRO A 422 13.16 7.08 -14.43
C PRO A 422 13.36 8.30 -13.54
N LYS A 423 12.25 8.88 -13.05
CA LYS A 423 12.23 10.03 -12.12
C LYS A 423 12.91 11.31 -12.63
N GLU A 424 12.98 11.51 -13.94
CA GLU A 424 13.67 12.66 -14.54
C GLU A 424 13.17 14.00 -13.99
N LEU A 425 11.86 14.16 -13.84
CA LEU A 425 11.25 15.36 -13.24
C LEU A 425 11.71 15.59 -11.79
N LEU A 426 11.74 14.55 -10.96
CA LEU A 426 12.22 14.70 -9.57
C LEU A 426 13.69 15.02 -9.49
N LYS A 427 14.51 14.42 -10.38
CA LYS A 427 15.95 14.71 -10.47
C LYS A 427 16.21 16.15 -10.88
N SER A 428 15.48 16.64 -11.88
CA SER A 428 15.54 18.02 -12.33
C SER A 428 15.16 18.99 -11.21
N ILE A 429 14.04 18.76 -10.53
CA ILE A 429 13.61 19.56 -9.38
C ILE A 429 14.68 19.57 -8.27
N ALA A 430 15.19 18.40 -7.88
CA ALA A 430 16.16 18.31 -6.80
C ALA A 430 17.45 19.06 -7.12
N LYS A 431 17.91 19.01 -8.38
CA LYS A 431 19.12 19.69 -8.85
C LYS A 431 18.92 21.20 -8.99
N GLU A 432 17.88 21.63 -9.69
CA GLU A 432 17.60 23.04 -9.95
C GLU A 432 17.32 23.83 -8.68
N GLN A 433 16.70 23.20 -7.70
CA GLN A 433 16.42 23.82 -6.40
C GLN A 433 17.58 23.67 -5.40
N GLY A 434 18.69 23.03 -5.77
CA GLY A 434 19.84 22.80 -4.88
C GLY A 434 19.49 21.96 -3.64
N LEU A 435 18.49 21.09 -3.72
CA LEU A 435 17.96 20.34 -2.56
C LEU A 435 18.80 19.14 -2.19
N LEU A 436 19.53 18.56 -3.16
CA LEU A 436 20.33 17.35 -2.99
C LEU A 436 21.62 17.43 -3.81
N SER A 437 22.66 16.72 -3.37
CA SER A 437 23.89 16.56 -4.16
C SER A 437 23.67 15.62 -5.36
N ASP A 438 24.51 15.76 -6.39
CA ASP A 438 24.47 14.89 -7.57
C ASP A 438 24.66 13.40 -7.20
N GLU A 439 25.43 13.09 -6.17
CA GLU A 439 25.61 11.70 -5.68
C GLU A 439 24.31 11.09 -5.18
N ILE A 440 23.46 11.86 -4.50
CA ILE A 440 22.14 11.40 -4.03
C ILE A 440 21.15 11.33 -5.20
N ILE A 441 21.15 12.35 -6.08
CA ILE A 441 20.22 12.46 -7.21
C ILE A 441 20.39 11.31 -8.20
N TYR A 442 21.62 10.95 -8.53
CA TYR A 442 21.92 9.94 -9.55
C TYR A 442 22.25 8.56 -8.99
N ARG A 443 22.12 8.37 -7.67
CA ARG A 443 22.27 7.06 -7.04
C ARG A 443 21.33 6.05 -7.68
N LYS A 444 21.87 4.86 -7.99
CA LYS A 444 21.03 3.75 -8.46
C LYS A 444 20.00 3.38 -7.41
N LYS A 445 18.73 3.37 -7.81
CA LYS A 445 17.63 2.96 -6.93
C LYS A 445 17.82 1.54 -6.42
N LYS A 446 17.59 1.37 -5.12
CA LYS A 446 17.41 0.08 -4.46
C LYS A 446 16.14 0.16 -3.60
N GLY A 447 15.26 -0.82 -3.71
CA GLY A 447 14.09 -0.92 -2.84
C GLY A 447 14.48 -1.41 -1.46
N LEU A 448 13.63 -1.17 -0.45
CA LEU A 448 13.81 -1.75 0.88
C LEU A 448 13.71 -3.27 0.77
N SER A 449 14.86 -3.91 0.63
CA SER A 449 14.99 -5.36 0.69
C SER A 449 15.26 -5.78 2.12
N THR A 450 14.69 -6.89 2.56
CA THR A 450 14.92 -7.45 3.90
C THR A 450 15.43 -8.88 3.78
N PRO A 451 16.35 -9.32 4.63
CA PRO A 451 16.89 -10.69 4.63
C PRO A 451 15.92 -11.71 5.25
N PHE A 452 14.61 -11.42 5.20
CA PHE A 452 13.57 -12.13 5.94
C PHE A 452 13.57 -13.63 5.73
N LEU A 453 13.61 -14.08 4.48
CA LEU A 453 13.52 -15.50 4.19
C LEU A 453 14.80 -16.25 4.57
N GLU A 454 15.94 -15.59 4.40
CA GLU A 454 17.24 -16.18 4.81
C GLU A 454 17.29 -16.38 6.32
N TRP A 455 16.73 -15.47 7.08
CA TRP A 455 16.64 -15.57 8.52
C TRP A 455 15.63 -16.63 8.96
N VAL A 456 14.42 -16.61 8.38
CA VAL A 456 13.33 -17.53 8.74
C VAL A 456 13.65 -18.98 8.31
N LEU A 457 14.14 -19.19 7.07
CA LEU A 457 14.45 -20.54 6.58
C LEU A 457 15.62 -21.22 7.29
N LYS A 458 16.44 -20.48 8.05
CA LYS A 458 17.45 -21.08 8.93
C LYS A 458 16.86 -21.67 10.20
N GLU A 459 15.67 -21.20 10.61
CA GLU A 459 15.05 -21.54 11.89
C GLU A 459 13.94 -22.60 11.76
N MET A 460 13.40 -22.83 10.54
CA MET A 460 12.25 -23.72 10.36
C MET A 460 12.21 -24.47 9.03
N ASP A 461 11.49 -25.58 9.02
CA ASP A 461 10.96 -26.23 7.83
C ASP A 461 9.70 -25.49 7.38
N ALA A 462 9.85 -24.60 6.38
CA ALA A 462 8.77 -23.75 5.90
C ALA A 462 7.66 -24.58 5.24
N SER A 463 7.97 -25.67 4.55
CA SER A 463 6.97 -26.54 3.94
C SER A 463 6.06 -27.17 4.97
N SER A 464 6.63 -27.70 6.05
CA SER A 464 5.85 -28.29 7.15
C SER A 464 4.95 -27.25 7.82
N GLU A 465 5.43 -26.02 8.00
CA GLU A 465 4.63 -24.93 8.56
C GLU A 465 3.48 -24.52 7.62
N ILE A 466 3.74 -24.39 6.31
CA ILE A 466 2.74 -24.06 5.30
C ILE A 466 1.66 -25.14 5.23
N LEU A 467 2.04 -26.42 5.25
CA LEU A 467 1.10 -27.54 5.14
C LEU A 467 0.24 -27.75 6.39
N LYS A 468 0.49 -27.05 7.50
CA LYS A 468 -0.46 -26.97 8.61
C LYS A 468 -1.83 -26.40 8.18
N ALA A 469 -1.86 -25.52 7.15
CA ALA A 469 -3.10 -25.03 6.60
C ALA A 469 -4.04 -26.17 6.14
N ASN A 470 -3.50 -27.19 5.47
CA ASN A 470 -4.28 -28.36 5.05
C ASN A 470 -4.90 -29.11 6.25
N LYS A 471 -4.15 -29.23 7.35
CA LYS A 471 -4.64 -29.89 8.58
C LYS A 471 -5.74 -29.05 9.27
N ILE A 472 -5.55 -27.75 9.37
CA ILE A 472 -6.54 -26.83 9.97
C ILE A 472 -7.86 -26.87 9.19
N LEU A 473 -7.78 -26.89 7.87
CA LEU A 473 -8.95 -26.89 6.98
C LEU A 473 -9.62 -28.27 6.86
N GLY A 474 -8.92 -29.35 7.19
CA GLY A 474 -9.41 -30.72 7.04
C GLY A 474 -9.40 -31.23 5.59
N PHE A 475 -8.77 -30.52 4.66
CA PHE A 475 -8.62 -30.93 3.26
C PHE A 475 -7.31 -30.41 2.65
N ALA A 476 -6.88 -31.00 1.54
CA ALA A 476 -5.65 -30.62 0.85
C ALA A 476 -5.86 -29.34 0.03
N LEU A 477 -5.73 -28.17 0.69
CA LEU A 477 -5.77 -26.88 0.00
C LEU A 477 -4.52 -26.69 -0.87
N PHE A 478 -3.34 -26.94 -0.31
CA PHE A 478 -2.07 -26.75 -0.99
C PHE A 478 -1.44 -28.10 -1.36
N SER A 479 -0.98 -28.22 -2.61
CA SER A 479 -0.23 -29.39 -3.07
C SER A 479 1.10 -29.49 -2.34
N GLU A 480 1.32 -30.61 -1.64
CA GLU A 480 2.56 -30.86 -0.89
C GLU A 480 3.77 -30.88 -1.82
N VAL A 481 3.64 -31.51 -2.99
CA VAL A 481 4.72 -31.59 -4.00
C VAL A 481 5.15 -30.18 -4.44
N PHE A 482 4.20 -29.31 -4.75
CA PHE A 482 4.48 -27.96 -5.19
C PHE A 482 5.10 -27.11 -4.08
N VAL A 483 4.60 -27.20 -2.85
CA VAL A 483 5.12 -26.46 -1.68
C VAL A 483 6.56 -26.84 -1.37
N ARG A 484 6.88 -28.15 -1.35
CA ARG A 484 8.25 -28.63 -1.13
C ARG A 484 9.22 -28.19 -2.24
N GLU A 485 8.76 -28.21 -3.48
CA GLU A 485 9.57 -27.72 -4.60
C GLU A 485 9.79 -26.20 -4.52
N LEU A 486 8.78 -25.42 -4.11
CA LEU A 486 8.94 -23.99 -3.85
C LEU A 486 10.00 -23.72 -2.78
N GLU A 487 9.98 -24.46 -1.67
CA GLU A 487 10.99 -24.29 -0.62
C GLU A 487 12.39 -24.62 -1.13
N ARG A 488 12.55 -25.74 -1.87
CA ARG A 488 13.82 -26.10 -2.48
C ARG A 488 14.38 -25.01 -3.40
N LYS A 489 13.49 -24.37 -4.20
CA LYS A 489 13.85 -23.23 -5.08
C LYS A 489 14.12 -21.96 -4.28
N ALA A 490 13.37 -21.68 -3.21
CA ALA A 490 13.55 -20.52 -2.37
C ALA A 490 14.89 -20.53 -1.62
N ARG A 491 15.33 -21.71 -1.14
CA ARG A 491 16.67 -21.90 -0.55
C ARG A 491 17.81 -21.64 -1.55
N ARG A 492 17.53 -21.71 -2.87
CA ARG A 492 18.44 -21.35 -3.97
C ARG A 492 18.23 -19.92 -4.50
N GLY A 493 17.48 -19.09 -3.76
CA GLY A 493 17.25 -17.68 -4.10
C GLY A 493 16.10 -17.39 -5.08
N ARG A 494 15.36 -18.44 -5.54
CA ARG A 494 14.23 -18.28 -6.48
C ARG A 494 12.89 -18.43 -5.76
N PHE A 495 11.85 -17.74 -6.20
CA PHE A 495 10.49 -17.83 -5.64
C PHE A 495 10.40 -17.53 -4.12
N LYS A 496 11.32 -16.73 -3.58
CA LYS A 496 11.34 -16.36 -2.16
C LYS A 496 10.01 -15.76 -1.71
N GLN A 497 9.46 -14.84 -2.49
CA GLN A 497 8.21 -14.16 -2.14
C GLN A 497 6.99 -15.10 -2.19
N HIS A 498 6.99 -16.11 -3.08
CA HIS A 498 5.93 -17.12 -3.14
C HIS A 498 5.88 -17.94 -1.84
N LEU A 499 7.03 -18.45 -1.42
CA LEU A 499 7.13 -19.22 -0.16
C LEU A 499 6.75 -18.37 1.05
N TRP A 500 7.19 -17.11 1.07
CA TRP A 500 6.85 -16.15 2.12
C TRP A 500 5.34 -15.89 2.21
N SER A 501 4.67 -15.68 1.06
CA SER A 501 3.22 -15.48 1.03
C SER A 501 2.46 -16.68 1.63
N LEU A 502 2.85 -17.89 1.28
CA LEU A 502 2.24 -19.10 1.84
C LEU A 502 2.48 -19.22 3.35
N LEU A 503 3.69 -18.92 3.80
CA LEU A 503 4.05 -18.96 5.22
C LEU A 503 3.23 -17.96 6.04
N CYS A 504 3.12 -16.72 5.56
CA CYS A 504 2.32 -15.68 6.21
C CYS A 504 0.83 -16.07 6.30
N PHE A 505 0.27 -16.63 5.21
CA PHE A 505 -1.12 -17.09 5.21
C PHE A 505 -1.35 -18.24 6.21
N SER A 506 -0.49 -19.27 6.18
CA SER A 506 -0.66 -20.43 7.06
C SER A 506 -0.54 -20.07 8.54
N ARG A 507 0.36 -19.17 8.89
CA ARG A 507 0.50 -18.66 10.26
C ARG A 507 -0.74 -17.85 10.69
N TRP A 508 -1.22 -16.97 9.81
CA TRP A 508 -2.44 -16.22 10.07
C TRP A 508 -3.64 -17.16 10.25
N LEU A 509 -3.77 -18.16 9.37
CA LEU A 509 -4.85 -19.17 9.46
C LEU A 509 -4.78 -19.93 10.79
N GLY A 510 -3.59 -20.39 11.19
CA GLY A 510 -3.37 -21.08 12.45
C GLY A 510 -3.75 -20.25 13.67
N LYS A 511 -3.55 -18.93 13.61
CA LYS A 511 -3.87 -18.02 14.71
C LYS A 511 -5.38 -17.75 14.84
N HIS A 512 -6.09 -17.65 13.74
CA HIS A 512 -7.50 -17.23 13.74
C HIS A 512 -8.50 -18.39 13.69
N PHE A 513 -8.08 -19.57 13.19
CA PHE A 513 -8.94 -20.71 12.89
C PHE A 513 -8.35 -22.07 13.29
N GLY A 514 -7.11 -22.09 13.83
CA GLY A 514 -6.43 -23.29 14.32
C GLY A 514 -6.77 -23.71 15.74
#